data_a450c3c56fead14a6eefdac0472e9460
#
_entry.id   a450c3c56fead14a6eefdac0472e9460
#
_cell.length_a   1.000
_cell.length_b   1.000
_cell.length_c   1.000
_cell.angle_alpha   90.00
_cell.angle_beta   90.00
_cell.angle_gamma   90.00
#
_symmetry.space_group_name_H-M   'P 1'
#
loop_
_entity.id
_entity.type
_entity.pdbx_description
1 polymer ?
#
loop_
_entity_poly.entity_id
_entity_poly.type
_entity_poly.pdbx_seq_one_letter_code
_entity_poly.pdbx_strand_id
1 'polypeptide(L)'
;YLHLVDLNGAFAGTSVNGDAVEAILKSVSIPVQLGGGIRDLDAIAGWLDKGMARVILGTLAVRDPELVRHACREFPGQVAVGIDAKGGHVAVEGWAESSTLSVLDLASKFEDAGVSAIIYTDIDRDGILAGLNIKSTLELAAATSIPVIASGGLASMDDINRLTRKDCAVLEGAISGRALYDGRIDPALALQTLKGAAHA
;
A
#
# COMPACT_ATOMS: atom_id res chain seq x y z
N TYR A 1 2.23 10.16 5.00
CA TYR A 1 1.37 10.01 3.81
C TYR A 1 -0.09 9.88 4.21
N LEU A 2 -0.98 10.46 3.38
CA LEU A 2 -2.38 10.07 3.34
C LEU A 2 -2.57 8.98 2.29
N HIS A 3 -3.17 7.85 2.67
CA HIS A 3 -3.45 6.74 1.77
C HIS A 3 -4.93 6.77 1.36
N LEU A 4 -5.18 6.85 0.06
CA LEU A 4 -6.52 6.84 -0.52
C LEU A 4 -6.72 5.61 -1.40
N VAL A 5 -7.94 5.08 -1.41
CA VAL A 5 -8.35 4.01 -2.32
C VAL A 5 -9.67 4.37 -2.98
N ASP A 6 -9.68 4.46 -4.30
CA ASP A 6 -10.92 4.51 -5.08
C ASP A 6 -11.52 3.10 -5.17
N LEU A 7 -12.32 2.74 -4.17
CA LEU A 7 -12.93 1.40 -4.07
C LEU A 7 -13.81 1.07 -5.28
N ASN A 8 -14.62 2.03 -5.74
CA ASN A 8 -15.43 1.83 -6.94
C ASN A 8 -14.55 1.68 -8.18
N GLY A 9 -13.48 2.47 -8.28
CA GLY A 9 -12.49 2.37 -9.35
C GLY A 9 -11.76 1.03 -9.37
N ALA A 10 -11.47 0.44 -8.20
CA ALA A 10 -10.85 -0.88 -8.13
C ALA A 10 -11.67 -1.97 -8.84
N PHE A 11 -13.00 -1.93 -8.72
CA PHE A 11 -13.92 -2.83 -9.44
C PHE A 11 -14.14 -2.41 -10.89
N ALA A 12 -14.33 -1.11 -11.14
CA ALA A 12 -14.62 -0.60 -12.48
C ALA A 12 -13.40 -0.64 -13.41
N GLY A 13 -12.19 -0.64 -12.88
CA GLY A 13 -10.95 -0.58 -13.65
C GLY A 13 -10.61 0.79 -14.23
N THR A 14 -11.29 1.81 -13.74
CA THR A 14 -11.08 3.22 -14.10
C THR A 14 -11.45 4.07 -12.88
N SER A 15 -10.98 5.32 -12.82
CA SER A 15 -11.35 6.22 -11.72
C SER A 15 -12.86 6.49 -11.72
N VAL A 16 -13.50 6.33 -10.56
CA VAL A 16 -14.92 6.60 -10.34
C VAL A 16 -15.13 7.78 -9.39
N ASN A 17 -14.30 7.89 -8.35
CA ASN A 17 -14.42 8.91 -7.31
C ASN A 17 -13.42 10.07 -7.50
N GLY A 18 -13.06 10.38 -8.74
CA GLY A 18 -12.02 11.37 -9.07
C GLY A 18 -12.23 12.74 -8.42
N ASP A 19 -13.45 13.28 -8.45
CA ASP A 19 -13.77 14.59 -7.85
C ASP A 19 -13.54 14.61 -6.33
N ALA A 20 -13.91 13.52 -5.64
CA ALA A 20 -13.68 13.39 -4.20
C ALA A 20 -12.19 13.29 -3.87
N VAL A 21 -11.43 12.52 -4.65
CA VAL A 21 -9.97 12.39 -4.50
C VAL A 21 -9.28 13.75 -4.73
N GLU A 22 -9.68 14.49 -5.76
CA GLU A 22 -9.14 15.84 -6.01
C GLU A 22 -9.48 16.84 -4.90
N ALA A 23 -10.70 16.78 -4.36
CA ALA A 23 -11.10 17.64 -3.25
C ALA A 23 -10.25 17.36 -2.00
N ILE A 24 -9.98 16.08 -1.70
CA ILE A 24 -9.11 15.68 -0.60
C ILE A 24 -7.68 16.16 -0.86
N LEU A 25 -7.14 15.92 -2.06
CA LEU A 25 -5.79 16.33 -2.43
C LEU A 25 -5.56 17.83 -2.24
N LYS A 26 -6.56 18.67 -2.60
CA LYS A 26 -6.52 20.12 -2.41
C LYS A 26 -6.64 20.56 -0.94
N SER A 27 -7.18 19.71 -0.06
CA SER A 27 -7.44 20.05 1.35
C SER A 27 -6.29 19.72 2.30
N VAL A 28 -5.28 18.96 1.86
CA VAL A 28 -4.17 18.50 2.70
C VAL A 28 -2.83 19.02 2.19
N SER A 29 -1.85 19.17 3.10
CA SER A 29 -0.47 19.56 2.76
C SER A 29 0.52 18.41 2.87
N ILE A 30 0.07 17.24 3.31
CA ILE A 30 0.91 16.04 3.41
C ILE A 30 0.89 15.25 2.09
N PRO A 31 1.95 14.49 1.77
CA PRO A 31 1.96 13.65 0.58
C PRO A 31 0.79 12.66 0.56
N VAL A 32 0.14 12.55 -0.59
CA VAL A 32 -1.00 11.64 -0.81
C VAL A 32 -0.62 10.53 -1.76
N GLN A 33 -1.04 9.31 -1.48
CA GLN A 33 -0.92 8.17 -2.38
C GLN A 33 -2.30 7.58 -2.70
N LEU A 34 -2.50 7.17 -3.93
CA LEU A 34 -3.80 6.68 -4.43
C LEU A 34 -3.68 5.30 -5.07
N GLY A 35 -4.57 4.39 -4.65
CA GLY A 35 -4.83 3.12 -5.32
C GLY A 35 -6.29 3.02 -5.80
N GLY A 36 -6.56 2.02 -6.64
CA GLY A 36 -7.89 1.73 -7.16
C GLY A 36 -8.14 2.30 -8.55
N GLY A 37 -8.41 1.42 -9.53
CA GLY A 37 -8.81 1.78 -10.89
C GLY A 37 -7.71 2.28 -11.83
N ILE A 38 -6.45 2.31 -11.41
CA ILE A 38 -5.32 2.80 -12.22
C ILE A 38 -4.78 1.63 -13.04
N ARG A 39 -4.96 1.64 -14.37
CA ARG A 39 -4.64 0.51 -15.24
C ARG A 39 -3.80 0.84 -16.50
N ASP A 40 -3.46 2.09 -16.74
CA ASP A 40 -2.66 2.55 -17.87
C ASP A 40 -1.77 3.74 -17.51
N LEU A 41 -0.84 4.09 -18.42
CA LEU A 41 0.11 5.18 -18.23
C LEU A 41 -0.57 6.55 -18.17
N ASP A 42 -1.63 6.74 -18.95
CA ASP A 42 -2.37 8.02 -18.99
C ASP A 42 -3.05 8.31 -17.65
N ALA A 43 -3.65 7.27 -17.03
CA ALA A 43 -4.23 7.37 -15.69
C ALA A 43 -3.15 7.64 -14.61
N ILE A 44 -1.98 7.00 -14.71
CA ILE A 44 -0.83 7.26 -13.83
C ILE A 44 -0.40 8.72 -13.97
N ALA A 45 -0.08 9.17 -15.19
CA ALA A 45 0.33 10.54 -15.48
C ALA A 45 -0.70 11.55 -14.98
N GLY A 46 -1.98 11.32 -15.30
CA GLY A 46 -3.07 12.21 -14.92
C GLY A 46 -3.21 12.42 -13.42
N TRP A 47 -2.97 11.39 -12.59
CA TRP A 47 -2.99 11.54 -11.13
C TRP A 47 -1.73 12.22 -10.59
N LEU A 48 -0.55 11.91 -11.14
CA LEU A 48 0.70 12.55 -10.74
C LEU A 48 0.72 14.04 -11.10
N ASP A 49 0.21 14.42 -12.29
CA ASP A 49 0.08 15.81 -12.73
C ASP A 49 -0.86 16.64 -11.84
N LYS A 50 -1.87 15.99 -11.23
CA LYS A 50 -2.76 16.61 -10.24
C LYS A 50 -2.10 16.82 -8.87
N GLY A 51 -0.86 16.35 -8.69
CA GLY A 51 -0.09 16.51 -7.45
C GLY A 51 -0.13 15.31 -6.53
N MET A 52 -0.60 14.14 -7.00
CA MET A 52 -0.47 12.91 -6.24
C MET A 52 1.02 12.57 -6.06
N ALA A 53 1.45 12.27 -4.85
CA ALA A 53 2.85 11.96 -4.58
C ALA A 53 3.23 10.56 -5.07
N ARG A 54 2.28 9.62 -5.06
CA ARG A 54 2.50 8.22 -5.46
C ARG A 54 1.20 7.56 -5.88
N VAL A 55 1.25 6.73 -6.93
CA VAL A 55 0.17 5.85 -7.35
C VAL A 55 0.47 4.41 -6.96
N ILE A 56 -0.58 3.62 -6.71
CA ILE A 56 -0.47 2.23 -6.26
C ILE A 56 -1.15 1.34 -7.31
N LEU A 57 -0.37 0.42 -7.87
CA LEU A 57 -0.80 -0.50 -8.90
C LEU A 57 -0.97 -1.91 -8.30
N GLY A 58 -2.20 -2.38 -8.16
CA GLY A 58 -2.53 -3.72 -7.65
C GLY A 58 -2.75 -4.71 -8.78
N THR A 59 -3.97 -4.80 -9.30
CA THR A 59 -4.36 -5.73 -10.40
C THR A 59 -3.44 -5.61 -11.61
N LEU A 60 -3.01 -4.39 -11.97
CA LEU A 60 -2.09 -4.15 -13.07
C LEU A 60 -0.74 -4.85 -12.86
N ALA A 61 -0.22 -4.87 -11.62
CA ALA A 61 1.04 -5.54 -11.29
C ALA A 61 1.01 -7.05 -11.57
N VAL A 62 -0.17 -7.67 -11.48
CA VAL A 62 -0.36 -9.09 -11.81
C VAL A 62 -0.57 -9.30 -13.31
N ARG A 63 -1.38 -8.43 -13.94
CA ARG A 63 -1.80 -8.61 -15.34
C ARG A 63 -0.75 -8.16 -16.36
N ASP A 64 -0.06 -7.06 -16.08
CA ASP A 64 0.95 -6.48 -16.96
C ASP A 64 2.14 -5.91 -16.15
N PRO A 65 3.03 -6.78 -15.65
CA PRO A 65 4.22 -6.35 -14.93
C PRO A 65 5.14 -5.43 -15.75
N GLU A 66 5.18 -5.60 -17.08
CA GLU A 66 6.03 -4.79 -17.96
C GLU A 66 5.56 -3.34 -18.04
N LEU A 67 4.25 -3.11 -18.03
CA LEU A 67 3.70 -1.76 -17.95
C LEU A 67 4.06 -1.09 -16.61
N VAL A 68 4.05 -1.84 -15.50
CA VAL A 68 4.51 -1.31 -14.19
C VAL A 68 5.99 -0.94 -14.24
N ARG A 69 6.84 -1.80 -14.83
CA ARG A 69 8.28 -1.50 -15.02
C ARG A 69 8.48 -0.26 -15.89
N HIS A 70 7.66 -0.10 -16.94
CA HIS A 70 7.67 1.11 -17.78
C HIS A 70 7.27 2.34 -16.97
N ALA A 71 6.18 2.28 -16.22
CA ALA A 71 5.72 3.38 -15.38
C ALA A 71 6.78 3.80 -14.34
N CYS A 72 7.50 2.85 -13.74
CA CYS A 72 8.58 3.16 -12.80
C CYS A 72 9.76 3.91 -13.46
N ARG A 73 10.05 3.63 -14.74
CA ARG A 73 11.09 4.37 -15.49
C ARG A 73 10.64 5.79 -15.87
N GLU A 74 9.36 5.94 -16.21
CA GLU A 74 8.78 7.22 -16.62
C GLU A 74 8.50 8.14 -15.41
N PHE A 75 8.09 7.55 -14.28
CA PHE A 75 7.73 8.26 -13.05
C PHE A 75 8.57 7.75 -11.85
N PRO A 76 9.89 8.00 -11.82
CA PRO A 76 10.78 7.44 -10.82
C PRO A 76 10.40 7.86 -9.39
N GLY A 77 10.29 6.87 -8.49
CA GLY A 77 9.93 7.08 -7.09
C GLY A 77 8.43 7.32 -6.82
N GLN A 78 7.59 7.39 -7.86
CA GLN A 78 6.17 7.74 -7.73
C GLN A 78 5.21 6.55 -7.97
N VAL A 79 5.74 5.36 -8.21
CA VAL A 79 4.95 4.14 -8.44
C VAL A 79 5.21 3.14 -7.33
N ALA A 80 4.15 2.71 -6.66
CA ALA A 80 4.16 1.60 -5.70
C ALA A 80 3.33 0.43 -6.24
N VAL A 81 3.63 -0.77 -5.74
CA VAL A 81 2.87 -1.98 -6.04
C VAL A 81 2.03 -2.37 -4.84
N GLY A 82 0.73 -2.58 -5.03
CA GLY A 82 -0.17 -3.17 -4.04
C GLY A 82 -0.21 -4.69 -4.20
N ILE A 83 0.09 -5.42 -3.14
CA ILE A 83 -0.04 -6.87 -3.07
C ILE A 83 -1.07 -7.22 -2.00
N ASP A 84 -2.28 -7.46 -2.43
CA ASP A 84 -3.35 -7.95 -1.57
C ASP A 84 -3.30 -9.47 -1.54
N ALA A 85 -3.20 -10.08 -0.37
CA ALA A 85 -2.92 -11.49 -0.24
C ALA A 85 -3.88 -12.21 0.71
N LYS A 86 -4.20 -13.45 0.35
CA LYS A 86 -4.94 -14.41 1.17
C LYS A 86 -4.19 -15.72 1.24
N GLY A 87 -3.85 -16.15 2.46
CA GLY A 87 -3.12 -17.41 2.63
C GLY A 87 -1.79 -17.49 1.85
N GLY A 88 -1.10 -16.35 1.65
CA GLY A 88 0.16 -16.26 0.91
C GLY A 88 0.03 -16.19 -0.62
N HIS A 89 -1.18 -16.16 -1.17
CA HIS A 89 -1.46 -16.01 -2.60
C HIS A 89 -2.08 -14.65 -2.89
N VAL A 90 -1.76 -14.11 -4.06
CA VAL A 90 -2.20 -12.78 -4.49
C VAL A 90 -3.67 -12.79 -4.89
N ALA A 91 -4.45 -11.82 -4.40
CA ALA A 91 -5.81 -11.54 -4.84
C ALA A 91 -5.83 -10.34 -5.81
N VAL A 92 -6.78 -10.35 -6.74
CA VAL A 92 -6.97 -9.32 -7.76
C VAL A 92 -8.44 -8.89 -7.85
N GLU A 93 -8.73 -7.88 -8.68
CA GLU A 93 -10.10 -7.40 -8.94
C GLU A 93 -10.85 -6.99 -7.66
N GLY A 94 -10.22 -6.19 -6.79
CA GLY A 94 -10.84 -5.81 -5.53
C GLY A 94 -11.16 -7.02 -4.62
N TRP A 95 -10.27 -8.04 -4.65
CA TRP A 95 -10.34 -9.29 -3.89
C TRP A 95 -11.40 -10.31 -4.39
N ALA A 96 -11.99 -10.05 -5.55
CA ALA A 96 -13.01 -10.95 -6.14
C ALA A 96 -12.41 -12.27 -6.65
N GLU A 97 -11.13 -12.25 -7.04
CA GLU A 97 -10.44 -13.40 -7.59
C GLU A 97 -9.13 -13.67 -6.83
N SER A 98 -8.89 -14.94 -6.50
CA SER A 98 -7.61 -15.42 -5.97
C SER A 98 -6.77 -16.00 -7.10
N SER A 99 -5.50 -15.62 -7.18
CA SER A 99 -4.55 -16.21 -8.13
C SER A 99 -3.77 -17.35 -7.49
N THR A 100 -3.11 -18.16 -8.31
CA THR A 100 -2.12 -19.16 -7.84
C THR A 100 -0.74 -18.55 -7.63
N LEU A 101 -0.57 -17.26 -7.95
CA LEU A 101 0.70 -16.55 -7.83
C LEU A 101 1.01 -16.28 -6.37
N SER A 102 2.19 -16.66 -5.92
CA SER A 102 2.63 -16.34 -4.57
C SER A 102 3.01 -14.86 -4.43
N VAL A 103 2.92 -14.34 -3.22
CA VAL A 103 3.35 -12.97 -2.89
C VAL A 103 4.82 -12.74 -3.26
N LEU A 104 5.68 -13.72 -2.97
CA LEU A 104 7.12 -13.62 -3.23
C LEU A 104 7.44 -13.65 -4.73
N ASP A 105 6.73 -14.49 -5.50
CA ASP A 105 6.91 -14.54 -6.96
C ASP A 105 6.46 -13.24 -7.62
N LEU A 106 5.40 -12.61 -7.12
CA LEU A 106 4.99 -11.30 -7.65
C LEU A 106 6.01 -10.22 -7.29
N ALA A 107 6.45 -10.15 -6.04
CA ALA A 107 7.43 -9.16 -5.59
C ALA A 107 8.74 -9.27 -6.38
N SER A 108 9.22 -10.49 -6.64
CA SER A 108 10.46 -10.75 -7.39
C SER A 108 10.45 -10.19 -8.82
N LYS A 109 9.28 -10.06 -9.44
CA LYS A 109 9.16 -9.46 -10.79
C LYS A 109 9.53 -7.97 -10.82
N PHE A 110 9.55 -7.31 -9.67
CA PHE A 110 9.79 -5.88 -9.56
C PHE A 110 11.14 -5.52 -8.94
N GLU A 111 11.97 -6.51 -8.58
CA GLU A 111 13.37 -6.25 -8.23
C GLU A 111 14.04 -5.46 -9.36
N ASP A 112 14.80 -4.44 -9.02
CA ASP A 112 15.47 -3.54 -9.97
C ASP A 112 14.53 -2.77 -10.94
N ALA A 113 13.21 -2.83 -10.72
CA ALA A 113 12.25 -2.10 -11.56
C ALA A 113 12.09 -0.61 -11.18
N GLY A 114 12.55 -0.21 -9.99
CA GLY A 114 12.39 1.15 -9.47
C GLY A 114 11.05 1.38 -8.77
N VAL A 115 10.36 0.30 -8.37
CA VAL A 115 9.15 0.39 -7.50
C VAL A 115 9.52 1.06 -6.19
N SER A 116 8.79 2.11 -5.83
CA SER A 116 9.08 2.93 -4.64
C SER A 116 8.74 2.26 -3.32
N ALA A 117 7.74 1.38 -3.31
CA ALA A 117 7.37 0.54 -2.17
C ALA A 117 6.42 -0.59 -2.60
N ILE A 118 6.38 -1.67 -1.82
CA ILE A 118 5.30 -2.66 -1.87
C ILE A 118 4.38 -2.42 -0.68
N ILE A 119 3.08 -2.25 -0.94
CA ILE A 119 2.04 -2.24 0.09
C ILE A 119 1.47 -3.65 0.18
N TYR A 120 1.80 -4.34 1.27
CA TYR A 120 1.33 -5.70 1.51
C TYR A 120 0.10 -5.69 2.39
N THR A 121 -1.06 -6.12 1.86
CA THR A 121 -2.33 -6.20 2.59
C THR A 121 -2.71 -7.67 2.84
N ASP A 122 -2.81 -8.05 4.10
CA ASP A 122 -3.48 -9.31 4.48
C ASP A 122 -4.99 -9.09 4.49
N ILE A 123 -5.68 -9.60 3.45
CA ILE A 123 -7.12 -9.36 3.29
C ILE A 123 -7.98 -10.13 4.28
N ASP A 124 -7.48 -11.21 4.88
CA ASP A 124 -8.20 -11.92 5.95
C ASP A 124 -8.20 -11.12 7.27
N ARG A 125 -7.35 -10.10 7.38
CA ARG A 125 -7.26 -9.20 8.54
C ARG A 125 -7.77 -7.79 8.26
N ASP A 126 -7.88 -7.39 6.98
CA ASP A 126 -8.28 -6.04 6.65
C ASP A 126 -9.69 -5.72 7.12
N GLY A 127 -9.84 -4.57 7.77
CA GLY A 127 -11.11 -4.10 8.33
C GLY A 127 -11.65 -4.85 9.55
N ILE A 128 -11.05 -5.97 10.00
CA ILE A 128 -11.55 -6.76 11.13
C ILE A 128 -10.85 -6.49 12.47
N LEU A 129 -9.83 -5.61 12.49
CA LEU A 129 -9.11 -5.19 13.69
C LEU A 129 -8.47 -6.38 14.47
N ALA A 130 -7.88 -7.31 13.73
CA ALA A 130 -7.25 -8.52 14.30
C ALA A 130 -5.73 -8.40 14.53
N GLY A 131 -5.17 -7.20 14.33
CA GLY A 131 -3.74 -6.95 14.33
C GLY A 131 -3.08 -7.25 12.97
N LEU A 132 -1.92 -6.63 12.72
CA LEU A 132 -1.14 -6.83 11.50
C LEU A 132 -0.61 -8.27 11.38
N ASN A 133 -0.51 -8.79 10.17
CA ASN A 133 0.24 -10.02 9.89
C ASN A 133 1.74 -9.73 9.81
N ILE A 134 2.34 -9.46 10.96
CA ILE A 134 3.77 -9.09 11.05
C ILE A 134 4.65 -10.20 10.48
N LYS A 135 4.32 -11.47 10.72
CA LYS A 135 5.13 -12.59 10.24
C LYS A 135 5.26 -12.58 8.72
N SER A 136 4.14 -12.63 8.00
CA SER A 136 4.15 -12.66 6.52
C SER A 136 4.70 -11.36 5.93
N THR A 137 4.46 -10.21 6.58
CA THR A 137 5.03 -8.94 6.15
C THR A 137 6.56 -8.93 6.26
N LEU A 138 7.11 -9.46 7.36
CA LEU A 138 8.57 -9.56 7.54
C LEU A 138 9.20 -10.61 6.62
N GLU A 139 8.50 -11.72 6.35
CA GLU A 139 8.94 -12.73 5.35
C GLU A 139 9.08 -12.08 3.97
N LEU A 140 8.10 -11.27 3.56
CA LEU A 140 8.19 -10.50 2.31
C LEU A 140 9.34 -9.48 2.35
N ALA A 141 9.45 -8.69 3.41
CA ALA A 141 10.50 -7.67 3.54
C ALA A 141 11.92 -8.27 3.56
N ALA A 142 12.08 -9.51 4.02
CA ALA A 142 13.36 -10.22 3.98
C ALA A 142 13.68 -10.79 2.58
N ALA A 143 12.68 -10.95 1.71
CA ALA A 143 12.82 -11.58 0.40
C ALA A 143 12.96 -10.57 -0.76
N THR A 144 12.83 -9.27 -0.50
CA THR A 144 12.93 -8.21 -1.51
C THR A 144 13.79 -7.04 -1.04
N SER A 145 14.42 -6.35 -1.96
CA SER A 145 15.11 -5.07 -1.70
C SER A 145 14.16 -3.87 -1.70
N ILE A 146 12.91 -4.05 -2.14
CA ILE A 146 11.91 -2.99 -2.26
C ILE A 146 11.33 -2.70 -0.85
N PRO A 147 11.23 -1.42 -0.43
CA PRO A 147 10.62 -1.05 0.84
C PRO A 147 9.21 -1.62 1.01
N VAL A 148 8.92 -2.26 2.14
CA VAL A 148 7.61 -2.89 2.41
C VAL A 148 6.81 -2.11 3.43
N ILE A 149 5.54 -1.82 3.11
CA ILE A 149 4.56 -1.16 3.96
C ILE A 149 3.51 -2.19 4.39
N ALA A 150 3.34 -2.36 5.70
CA ALA A 150 2.35 -3.28 6.27
C ALA A 150 0.94 -2.71 6.13
N SER A 151 -0.03 -3.53 5.71
CA SER A 151 -1.44 -3.16 5.58
C SER A 151 -2.36 -4.32 5.96
N GLY A 152 -3.59 -3.99 6.35
CA GLY A 152 -4.60 -4.96 6.75
C GLY A 152 -4.54 -5.36 8.23
N GLY A 153 -5.55 -4.96 9.01
CA GLY A 153 -5.75 -5.43 10.37
C GLY A 153 -5.19 -4.58 11.50
N LEU A 154 -4.38 -3.55 11.25
CA LEU A 154 -3.84 -2.66 12.31
C LEU A 154 -4.99 -2.16 13.19
N ALA A 155 -4.96 -2.51 14.50
CA ALA A 155 -6.12 -2.46 15.36
C ALA A 155 -6.01 -1.49 16.54
N SER A 156 -4.80 -1.27 17.07
CA SER A 156 -4.59 -0.56 18.31
C SER A 156 -3.19 0.02 18.46
N MET A 157 -2.97 0.78 19.53
CA MET A 157 -1.64 1.25 19.92
C MET A 157 -0.67 0.12 20.27
N ASP A 158 -1.15 -1.07 20.63
CA ASP A 158 -0.30 -2.24 20.85
C ASP A 158 0.37 -2.70 19.54
N ASP A 159 -0.36 -2.63 18.41
CA ASP A 159 0.23 -2.88 17.09
C ASP A 159 1.27 -1.82 16.73
N ILE A 160 1.03 -0.55 17.06
CA ILE A 160 2.01 0.53 16.90
C ILE A 160 3.27 0.23 17.72
N ASN A 161 3.10 -0.16 19.01
CA ASN A 161 4.21 -0.57 19.85
C ASN A 161 4.94 -1.81 19.33
N ARG A 162 4.21 -2.75 18.70
CA ARG A 162 4.82 -3.91 18.04
C ARG A 162 5.72 -3.51 16.87
N LEU A 163 5.33 -2.49 16.10
CA LEU A 163 6.11 -1.98 14.98
C LEU A 163 7.41 -1.27 15.40
N THR A 164 7.54 -0.82 16.66
CA THR A 164 8.79 -0.21 17.16
C THR A 164 9.90 -1.22 17.47
N ARG A 165 9.61 -2.52 17.41
CA ARG A 165 10.62 -3.56 17.74
C ARG A 165 11.66 -3.67 16.63
N LYS A 166 12.87 -4.07 17.01
CA LYS A 166 14.03 -4.18 16.08
C LYS A 166 13.76 -5.04 14.85
N ASP A 167 12.99 -6.11 14.99
CA ASP A 167 12.63 -6.98 13.86
C ASP A 167 11.72 -6.30 12.83
N CYS A 168 10.98 -5.27 13.22
CA CYS A 168 10.15 -4.47 12.34
C CYS A 168 10.87 -3.27 11.71
N ALA A 169 12.12 -2.99 12.08
CA ALA A 169 12.89 -1.84 11.57
C ALA A 169 13.17 -1.91 10.06
N VAL A 170 12.98 -3.09 9.44
CA VAL A 170 13.09 -3.29 7.99
C VAL A 170 11.85 -2.81 7.22
N LEU A 171 10.74 -2.54 7.91
CA LEU A 171 9.52 -2.06 7.29
C LEU A 171 9.59 -0.54 7.06
N GLU A 172 9.15 -0.10 5.89
CA GLU A 172 9.02 1.33 5.53
C GLU A 172 7.93 2.03 6.36
N GLY A 173 6.87 1.29 6.72
CA GLY A 173 5.77 1.82 7.49
C GLY A 173 4.58 0.89 7.60
N ALA A 174 3.46 1.45 8.07
CA ALA A 174 2.19 0.73 8.15
C ALA A 174 1.01 1.65 7.81
N ILE A 175 -0.07 1.06 7.31
CA ILE A 175 -1.32 1.75 6.99
C ILE A 175 -2.34 1.46 8.09
N SER A 176 -2.92 2.54 8.64
CA SER A 176 -4.07 2.48 9.54
C SER A 176 -5.31 2.95 8.81
N GLY A 177 -6.31 2.09 8.71
CA GLY A 177 -7.63 2.40 8.16
C GLY A 177 -8.68 2.47 9.27
N ARG A 178 -9.46 1.39 9.43
CA ARG A 178 -10.61 1.33 10.34
C ARG A 178 -10.30 1.75 11.78
N ALA A 179 -9.17 1.35 12.32
CA ALA A 179 -8.79 1.69 13.70
C ALA A 179 -8.65 3.20 13.93
N LEU A 180 -8.26 3.96 12.90
CA LEU A 180 -8.21 5.43 12.94
C LEU A 180 -9.63 6.01 12.99
N TYR A 181 -10.54 5.54 12.13
CA TYR A 181 -11.94 6.01 12.10
C TYR A 181 -12.72 5.64 13.35
N ASP A 182 -12.44 4.48 13.94
CA ASP A 182 -13.06 4.01 15.19
C ASP A 182 -12.44 4.69 16.43
N GLY A 183 -11.45 5.58 16.28
CA GLY A 183 -10.77 6.27 17.39
C GLY A 183 -9.92 5.36 18.27
N ARG A 184 -9.55 4.17 17.80
CA ARG A 184 -8.70 3.21 18.53
C ARG A 184 -7.23 3.57 18.52
N ILE A 185 -6.82 4.38 17.58
CA ILE A 185 -5.45 4.88 17.41
C ILE A 185 -5.50 6.40 17.37
N ASP A 186 -4.78 7.03 18.28
CA ASP A 186 -4.45 8.45 18.21
C ASP A 186 -3.30 8.62 17.21
N PRO A 187 -3.52 9.29 16.06
CA PRO A 187 -2.50 9.42 15.03
C PRO A 187 -1.28 10.23 15.49
N ALA A 188 -1.47 11.23 16.36
CA ALA A 188 -0.36 12.02 16.87
C ALA A 188 0.53 11.19 17.80
N LEU A 189 -0.07 10.43 18.71
CA LEU A 189 0.64 9.53 19.61
C LEU A 189 1.32 8.40 18.84
N ALA A 190 0.65 7.80 17.85
CA ALA A 190 1.23 6.75 17.00
C ALA A 190 2.48 7.25 16.26
N LEU A 191 2.41 8.44 15.64
CA LEU A 191 3.55 9.04 14.95
C LEU A 191 4.69 9.38 15.92
N GLN A 192 4.39 9.88 17.12
CA GLN A 192 5.40 10.15 18.14
C GLN A 192 6.11 8.85 18.59
N THR A 193 5.35 7.79 18.84
CA THR A 193 5.85 6.47 19.23
C THR A 193 6.82 5.91 18.19
N LEU A 194 6.41 5.91 16.91
CA LEU A 194 7.24 5.40 15.81
C LEU A 194 8.49 6.25 15.57
N LYS A 195 8.40 7.59 15.65
CA LYS A 195 9.59 8.48 15.52
C LYS A 195 10.59 8.29 16.67
N GLY A 196 10.10 8.10 17.88
CA GLY A 196 10.95 7.84 19.04
C GLY A 196 11.76 6.54 18.90
N ALA A 197 11.19 5.52 18.28
CA ALA A 197 11.87 4.25 18.03
C ALA A 197 12.91 4.31 16.90
N ALA A 198 12.71 5.17 15.89
CA ALA A 198 13.65 5.33 14.78
C ALA A 198 14.97 6.00 15.18
N HIS A 199 15.03 6.60 16.37
CA HIS A 199 16.21 7.30 16.92
C HIS A 199 16.85 6.59 18.13
N ALA A 200 16.37 5.42 18.52
CA ALA A 200 16.86 4.61 19.62
C ALA A 200 17.64 3.38 19.12
#